data_f3bad98929fd077b4b1718ce3c54c567
#
_entry.id   f3bad98929fd077b4b1718ce3c54c567
#
_cell.length_a   1.000
_cell.length_b   1.000
_cell.length_c   1.000
_cell.angle_alpha   90.00
_cell.angle_beta   90.00
_cell.angle_gamma   90.00
#
_symmetry.space_group_name_H-M   'P 1'
#
loop_
_entity.id
_entity.type
_entity.pdbx_description
1 polymer ?
#
loop_
_entity_poly.entity_id
_entity_poly.type
_entity_poly.pdbx_seq_one_letter_code
_entity_poly.pdbx_strand_id
1 'polypeptide(L)'
;MFRRSRKYLFPVVGILGLILFFSTRATGEGSANQERIDRGRQLVRTHGCGDCHTPWKLGANGPEPDSSRLLSGHPQELTMPPAPAAQGPWLVSASATFTAWGGPWGVSFSKNLTSDKETGLGTWTEENFIETMRTGREMGKGRMLLPPMPWPSYQHLTDEELKSMYAYLMSIQVIKNKIPDPVAPSAPEPAKN
;
A
#
# COMPACT_ATOMS: atom_id res chain seq x y z
N MET A 1 48.85 -29.66 62.87
CA MET A 1 49.13 -29.69 61.41
C MET A 1 47.82 -29.30 60.72
N PHE A 2 47.55 -27.94 60.50
CA PHE A 2 46.29 -27.41 59.97
C PHE A 2 46.52 -27.00 58.52
N ARG A 3 45.83 -27.63 57.58
CA ARG A 3 45.85 -27.38 56.17
C ARG A 3 44.76 -26.31 55.83
N ARG A 4 45.17 -25.07 55.50
CA ARG A 4 44.26 -24.00 55.06
C ARG A 4 43.88 -24.26 53.59
N SER A 5 42.58 -24.40 53.34
CA SER A 5 41.97 -24.45 52.00
C SER A 5 41.79 -23.03 51.48
N ARG A 6 42.44 -22.67 50.36
CA ARG A 6 42.24 -21.41 49.65
C ARG A 6 41.01 -21.55 48.75
N LYS A 7 39.99 -20.75 49.05
CA LYS A 7 38.82 -20.57 48.15
C LYS A 7 39.18 -19.58 47.05
N TYR A 8 39.12 -20.02 45.81
CA TYR A 8 39.25 -19.15 44.64
C TYR A 8 37.90 -18.46 44.41
N LEU A 9 37.90 -17.13 44.56
CA LEU A 9 36.79 -16.26 44.18
C LEU A 9 37.01 -15.88 42.72
N PHE A 10 36.21 -16.42 41.78
CA PHE A 10 36.17 -15.96 40.38
C PHE A 10 35.26 -14.76 40.27
N PRO A 11 35.63 -13.69 39.53
CA PRO A 11 34.76 -12.53 39.37
C PRO A 11 33.68 -12.80 38.30
N VAL A 12 32.40 -12.81 38.73
CA VAL A 12 31.19 -12.96 37.88
C VAL A 12 30.80 -11.66 37.20
N VAL A 13 31.66 -10.63 37.19
CA VAL A 13 31.29 -9.26 36.75
C VAL A 13 31.31 -9.06 35.22
N GLY A 14 31.91 -10.00 34.41
CA GLY A 14 32.10 -9.77 32.95
C GLY A 14 30.94 -10.13 32.05
N ILE A 15 29.99 -10.94 32.49
CA ILE A 15 28.96 -11.51 31.60
C ILE A 15 27.65 -10.67 31.60
N LEU A 16 27.33 -9.98 32.69
CA LEU A 16 26.09 -9.19 32.79
C LEU A 16 26.09 -7.93 31.91
N GLY A 17 27.27 -7.30 31.66
CA GLY A 17 27.39 -6.10 30.84
C GLY A 17 27.16 -6.33 29.34
N LEU A 18 27.50 -7.54 28.84
CA LEU A 18 27.35 -7.84 27.41
C LEU A 18 25.89 -8.16 27.03
N ILE A 19 25.11 -8.75 27.94
CA ILE A 19 23.71 -9.06 27.71
C ILE A 19 22.82 -7.81 27.68
N LEU A 20 23.13 -6.80 28.49
CA LEU A 20 22.39 -5.54 28.52
C LEU A 20 22.63 -4.69 27.26
N PHE A 21 23.81 -4.74 26.64
CA PHE A 21 24.10 -4.00 25.41
C PHE A 21 23.39 -4.60 24.17
N PHE A 22 23.20 -5.92 24.12
CA PHE A 22 22.46 -6.56 23.03
C PHE A 22 20.93 -6.35 23.17
N SER A 23 20.39 -6.35 24.38
CA SER A 23 18.96 -6.12 24.63
C SER A 23 18.50 -4.70 24.31
N THR A 24 19.31 -3.67 24.54
CA THR A 24 18.95 -2.28 24.26
C THR A 24 18.96 -1.93 22.78
N ARG A 25 19.79 -2.59 21.96
CA ARG A 25 19.81 -2.38 20.52
C ARG A 25 18.57 -2.99 19.84
N ALA A 26 18.20 -4.21 20.20
CA ALA A 26 17.04 -4.90 19.65
C ALA A 26 15.71 -4.19 19.98
N THR A 27 15.59 -3.58 21.16
CA THR A 27 14.40 -2.77 21.53
C THR A 27 14.34 -1.44 20.77
N GLY A 28 15.47 -0.80 20.47
CA GLY A 28 15.52 0.45 19.73
C GLY A 28 15.13 0.31 18.25
N GLU A 29 15.59 -0.73 17.57
CA GLU A 29 15.26 -0.99 16.17
C GLU A 29 13.79 -1.37 15.98
N GLY A 30 13.21 -2.16 16.89
CA GLY A 30 11.79 -2.49 16.88
C GLY A 30 10.89 -1.27 17.07
N SER A 31 11.27 -0.35 17.96
CA SER A 31 10.57 0.91 18.21
C SER A 31 10.61 1.82 16.98
N ALA A 32 11.77 2.03 16.38
CA ALA A 32 11.92 2.86 15.18
C ALA A 32 11.13 2.33 13.97
N ASN A 33 11.11 1.01 13.78
CA ASN A 33 10.30 0.39 12.73
C ASN A 33 8.81 0.56 12.99
N GLN A 34 8.34 0.43 14.23
CA GLN A 34 6.94 0.63 14.59
C GLN A 34 6.51 2.09 14.38
N GLU A 35 7.32 3.07 14.77
CA GLU A 35 7.08 4.49 14.52
C GLU A 35 6.95 4.80 13.03
N ARG A 36 7.81 4.19 12.21
CA ARG A 36 7.76 4.31 10.75
C ARG A 36 6.45 3.75 10.18
N ILE A 37 6.02 2.57 10.63
CA ILE A 37 4.75 1.96 10.24
C ILE A 37 3.57 2.84 10.67
N ASP A 38 3.58 3.38 11.88
CA ASP A 38 2.50 4.23 12.38
C ASP A 38 2.43 5.56 11.63
N ARG A 39 3.57 6.16 11.28
CA ARG A 39 3.62 7.32 10.38
C ARG A 39 3.06 6.97 9.00
N GLY A 40 3.45 5.83 8.45
CA GLY A 40 2.94 5.33 7.16
C GLY A 40 1.43 5.11 7.17
N ARG A 41 0.89 4.54 8.24
CA ARG A 41 -0.56 4.39 8.46
C ARG A 41 -1.28 5.73 8.41
N GLN A 42 -0.74 6.74 9.10
CA GLN A 42 -1.30 8.07 9.09
C GLN A 42 -1.30 8.66 7.68
N LEU A 43 -0.17 8.58 6.97
CA LEU A 43 -0.04 9.10 5.61
C LEU A 43 -0.99 8.42 4.63
N VAL A 44 -1.05 7.08 4.61
CA VAL A 44 -1.96 6.31 3.74
C VAL A 44 -3.42 6.71 3.99
N ARG A 45 -3.81 6.94 5.25
CA ARG A 45 -5.16 7.41 5.60
C ARG A 45 -5.42 8.84 5.17
N THR A 46 -4.53 9.77 5.50
CA THR A 46 -4.74 11.20 5.25
C THR A 46 -4.64 11.56 3.77
N HIS A 47 -3.94 10.76 2.97
CA HIS A 47 -3.87 10.92 1.52
C HIS A 47 -4.94 10.12 0.77
N GLY A 48 -5.92 9.52 1.47
CA GLY A 48 -7.08 8.90 0.88
C GLY A 48 -6.80 7.65 0.02
N CYS A 49 -5.69 6.94 0.25
CA CYS A 49 -5.38 5.74 -0.53
C CYS A 49 -6.52 4.70 -0.44
N GLY A 50 -7.11 4.56 0.76
CA GLY A 50 -8.22 3.65 1.02
C GLY A 50 -9.51 4.01 0.29
N ASP A 51 -9.72 5.27 -0.09
CA ASP A 51 -10.97 5.74 -0.73
C ASP A 51 -11.17 5.07 -2.09
N CYS A 52 -10.07 4.80 -2.81
CA CYS A 52 -10.09 4.12 -4.10
C CYS A 52 -9.55 2.68 -4.04
N HIS A 53 -8.66 2.36 -3.09
CA HIS A 53 -8.01 1.04 -3.03
C HIS A 53 -8.67 0.06 -2.06
N THR A 54 -9.66 0.48 -1.27
CA THR A 54 -10.53 -0.40 -0.49
C THR A 54 -11.90 -0.47 -1.16
N PRO A 55 -12.39 -1.65 -1.59
CA PRO A 55 -13.69 -1.72 -2.24
C PRO A 55 -14.79 -1.33 -1.24
N TRP A 56 -15.78 -0.59 -1.74
CA TRP A 56 -16.96 -0.25 -0.97
C TRP A 56 -18.02 -1.35 -1.08
N LYS A 57 -18.81 -1.50 -0.04
CA LYS A 57 -19.97 -2.39 0.06
C LYS A 57 -21.17 -1.65 0.63
N LEU A 58 -22.36 -2.22 0.47
CA LEU A 58 -23.54 -1.72 1.14
C LEU A 58 -23.56 -2.22 2.58
N GLY A 59 -23.44 -1.30 3.52
CA GLY A 59 -23.55 -1.55 4.97
C GLY A 59 -24.94 -1.18 5.51
N ALA A 60 -25.11 -1.28 6.81
CA ALA A 60 -26.38 -1.02 7.48
C ALA A 60 -26.84 0.45 7.35
N ASN A 61 -25.90 1.39 7.23
CA ASN A 61 -26.17 2.83 7.15
C ASN A 61 -25.90 3.42 5.76
N GLY A 62 -25.73 2.59 4.74
CA GLY A 62 -25.41 3.00 3.37
C GLY A 62 -24.03 2.48 2.90
N PRO A 63 -23.51 3.01 1.79
CA PRO A 63 -22.22 2.60 1.27
C PRO A 63 -21.09 2.89 2.27
N GLU A 64 -20.22 1.91 2.50
CA GLU A 64 -19.07 2.01 3.40
C GLU A 64 -17.86 1.23 2.84
N PRO A 65 -16.61 1.60 3.17
CA PRO A 65 -15.45 0.81 2.80
C PRO A 65 -15.48 -0.58 3.47
N ASP A 66 -15.19 -1.63 2.71
CA ASP A 66 -15.08 -2.98 3.25
C ASP A 66 -13.75 -3.17 3.99
N SER A 67 -13.78 -3.04 5.31
CA SER A 67 -12.60 -3.18 6.16
C SER A 67 -11.94 -4.56 6.09
N SER A 68 -12.67 -5.62 5.71
CA SER A 68 -12.11 -6.96 5.51
C SER A 68 -11.26 -7.06 4.23
N ARG A 69 -11.38 -6.08 3.35
CA ARG A 69 -10.66 -5.97 2.07
C ARG A 69 -9.81 -4.69 2.00
N LEU A 70 -9.32 -4.22 3.13
CA LEU A 70 -8.53 -2.99 3.24
C LEU A 70 -7.40 -2.97 2.21
N LEU A 71 -7.40 -1.96 1.34
CA LEU A 71 -6.37 -1.70 0.32
C LEU A 71 -6.15 -2.86 -0.68
N SER A 72 -7.11 -3.76 -0.84
CA SER A 72 -7.00 -4.90 -1.76
C SER A 72 -7.29 -4.57 -3.23
N GLY A 73 -7.75 -3.36 -3.53
CA GLY A 73 -8.08 -2.94 -4.90
C GLY A 73 -9.43 -3.46 -5.41
N HIS A 74 -9.61 -3.45 -6.71
CA HIS A 74 -10.85 -3.89 -7.37
C HIS A 74 -11.11 -5.39 -7.14
N PRO A 75 -12.32 -5.80 -6.70
CA PRO A 75 -12.63 -7.22 -6.47
C PRO A 75 -12.46 -8.06 -7.75
N GLN A 76 -11.62 -9.10 -7.69
CA GLN A 76 -11.34 -9.97 -8.84
C GLN A 76 -12.57 -10.72 -9.38
N GLU A 77 -13.57 -10.93 -8.51
CA GLU A 77 -14.83 -11.59 -8.84
C GLU A 77 -15.84 -10.67 -9.51
N LEU A 78 -15.61 -9.34 -9.48
CA LEU A 78 -16.51 -8.34 -10.04
C LEU A 78 -16.12 -8.03 -11.49
N THR A 79 -16.81 -8.65 -12.43
CA THR A 79 -16.66 -8.30 -13.85
C THR A 79 -17.45 -7.04 -14.16
N MET A 80 -16.75 -6.01 -14.65
CA MET A 80 -17.39 -4.75 -15.02
C MET A 80 -17.99 -4.82 -16.43
N PRO A 81 -19.23 -4.36 -16.63
CA PRO A 81 -19.75 -4.10 -17.97
C PRO A 81 -18.95 -2.94 -18.62
N PRO A 82 -19.11 -2.70 -19.93
CA PRO A 82 -18.56 -1.50 -20.56
C PRO A 82 -18.94 -0.24 -19.77
N ALA A 83 -17.94 0.67 -19.58
CA ALA A 83 -18.21 1.91 -18.87
C ALA A 83 -19.25 2.73 -19.61
N PRO A 84 -20.17 3.40 -18.89
CA PRO A 84 -21.11 4.34 -19.53
C PRO A 84 -20.36 5.41 -20.31
N ALA A 85 -20.82 5.73 -21.50
CA ALA A 85 -20.28 6.85 -22.26
C ALA A 85 -20.44 8.16 -21.48
N ALA A 86 -19.41 9.00 -21.48
CA ALA A 86 -19.48 10.32 -20.89
C ALA A 86 -20.55 11.16 -21.62
N GLN A 87 -21.40 11.84 -20.87
CA GLN A 87 -22.49 12.64 -21.41
C GLN A 87 -22.45 14.06 -20.84
N GLY A 88 -22.50 15.06 -21.72
CA GLY A 88 -22.46 16.47 -21.35
C GLY A 88 -21.18 16.82 -20.59
N PRO A 89 -21.27 17.54 -19.47
CA PRO A 89 -20.10 17.93 -18.68
C PRO A 89 -19.50 16.79 -17.84
N TRP A 90 -20.15 15.62 -17.77
CA TRP A 90 -19.65 14.46 -17.01
C TRP A 90 -18.56 13.76 -17.79
N LEU A 91 -17.37 13.67 -17.17
CA LEU A 91 -16.18 13.09 -17.81
C LEU A 91 -15.83 11.70 -17.26
N VAL A 92 -16.22 11.43 -16.03
CA VAL A 92 -15.78 10.22 -15.28
C VAL A 92 -17.01 9.52 -14.71
N SER A 93 -17.04 8.20 -14.84
CA SER A 93 -17.94 7.30 -14.13
C SER A 93 -17.17 6.43 -13.16
N ALA A 94 -17.78 6.09 -12.02
CA ALA A 94 -17.20 5.21 -11.01
C ALA A 94 -18.11 4.00 -10.78
N SER A 95 -17.52 2.84 -10.51
CA SER A 95 -18.24 1.67 -10.01
C SER A 95 -18.82 1.91 -8.62
N ALA A 96 -19.84 1.14 -8.23
CA ALA A 96 -20.40 1.20 -6.88
C ALA A 96 -19.38 0.82 -5.78
N THR A 97 -18.33 0.08 -6.16
CA THR A 97 -17.21 -0.27 -5.26
C THR A 97 -16.14 0.81 -5.17
N PHE A 98 -16.23 1.90 -5.93
CA PHE A 98 -15.20 2.95 -6.04
C PHE A 98 -13.81 2.43 -6.37
N THR A 99 -13.73 1.35 -7.14
CA THR A 99 -12.46 0.68 -7.51
C THR A 99 -12.30 0.46 -9.02
N ALA A 100 -13.31 0.81 -9.83
CA ALA A 100 -13.24 0.87 -11.29
C ALA A 100 -13.74 2.23 -11.78
N TRP A 101 -13.02 2.83 -12.75
CA TRP A 101 -13.22 4.22 -13.18
C TRP A 101 -13.18 4.30 -14.70
N GLY A 102 -14.28 4.72 -15.29
CA GLY A 102 -14.42 4.93 -16.72
C GLY A 102 -14.23 6.39 -17.11
N GLY A 103 -13.50 6.65 -18.17
CA GLY A 103 -13.25 7.99 -18.69
C GLY A 103 -12.61 7.99 -20.09
N PRO A 104 -12.08 9.12 -20.56
CA PRO A 104 -11.42 9.21 -21.88
C PRO A 104 -10.22 8.27 -22.05
N TRP A 105 -9.66 7.78 -20.94
CA TRP A 105 -8.56 6.79 -20.92
C TRP A 105 -9.04 5.34 -21.04
N GLY A 106 -10.34 5.10 -21.14
CA GLY A 106 -10.95 3.78 -21.05
C GLY A 106 -11.37 3.45 -19.63
N VAL A 107 -11.10 2.24 -19.15
CA VAL A 107 -11.40 1.82 -17.77
C VAL A 107 -10.11 1.51 -17.03
N SER A 108 -9.93 2.13 -15.88
CA SER A 108 -8.87 1.82 -14.92
C SER A 108 -9.44 1.07 -13.71
N PHE A 109 -8.60 0.22 -13.10
CA PHE A 109 -8.94 -0.53 -11.89
C PHE A 109 -7.93 -0.23 -10.80
N SER A 110 -8.41 0.01 -9.58
CA SER A 110 -7.56 0.24 -8.41
C SER A 110 -6.76 -1.01 -8.07
N LYS A 111 -5.44 -0.86 -7.94
CA LYS A 111 -4.50 -1.96 -7.68
C LYS A 111 -4.59 -2.47 -6.25
N ASN A 112 -4.21 -3.74 -6.06
CA ASN A 112 -3.98 -4.34 -4.75
C ASN A 112 -2.68 -3.77 -4.14
N LEU A 113 -2.81 -3.02 -3.05
CA LEU A 113 -1.69 -2.41 -2.34
C LEU A 113 -1.20 -3.25 -1.16
N THR A 114 -1.77 -4.44 -0.93
CA THR A 114 -1.26 -5.36 0.11
C THR A 114 0.03 -6.05 -0.36
N SER A 115 0.75 -6.65 0.58
CA SER A 115 2.02 -7.33 0.31
C SER A 115 1.88 -8.75 -0.27
N ASP A 116 0.77 -9.04 -0.97
CA ASP A 116 0.67 -10.29 -1.73
C ASP A 116 1.69 -10.33 -2.88
N LYS A 117 2.45 -11.42 -2.96
CA LYS A 117 3.56 -11.53 -3.91
C LYS A 117 3.14 -11.74 -5.37
N GLU A 118 1.94 -12.27 -5.60
CA GLU A 118 1.45 -12.57 -6.94
C GLU A 118 0.57 -11.44 -7.49
N THR A 119 -0.19 -10.78 -6.62
CA THR A 119 -1.28 -9.89 -7.02
C THR A 119 -1.17 -8.47 -6.46
N GLY A 120 -0.25 -8.23 -5.53
CA GLY A 120 -0.06 -6.96 -4.84
C GLY A 120 1.38 -6.42 -4.94
N LEU A 121 1.81 -5.71 -3.90
CA LEU A 121 3.12 -5.08 -3.85
C LEU A 121 4.23 -5.97 -3.28
N GLY A 122 3.96 -7.25 -2.98
CA GLY A 122 4.88 -8.11 -2.21
C GLY A 122 6.22 -8.45 -2.90
N THR A 123 6.38 -8.14 -4.19
CA THR A 123 7.65 -8.25 -4.93
C THR A 123 8.30 -6.90 -5.23
N TRP A 124 7.66 -5.80 -4.85
CA TRP A 124 8.20 -4.46 -5.03
C TRP A 124 9.25 -4.18 -3.98
N THR A 125 10.24 -3.37 -4.34
CA THR A 125 11.15 -2.77 -3.38
C THR A 125 10.63 -1.40 -2.93
N GLU A 126 11.21 -0.86 -1.87
CA GLU A 126 10.93 0.49 -1.41
C GLU A 126 11.21 1.52 -2.51
N GLU A 127 12.32 1.34 -3.26
CA GLU A 127 12.70 2.17 -4.39
C GLU A 127 11.66 2.10 -5.53
N ASN A 128 11.14 0.91 -5.85
CA ASN A 128 10.09 0.77 -6.86
C ASN A 128 8.83 1.56 -6.48
N PHE A 129 8.47 1.56 -5.20
CA PHE A 129 7.33 2.34 -4.71
C PHE A 129 7.59 3.85 -4.82
N ILE A 130 8.74 4.33 -4.37
CA ILE A 130 9.15 5.74 -4.47
C ILE A 130 9.15 6.19 -5.93
N GLU A 131 9.83 5.47 -6.81
CA GLU A 131 9.91 5.79 -8.23
C GLU A 131 8.52 5.81 -8.91
N THR A 132 7.61 4.92 -8.48
CA THR A 132 6.22 4.94 -8.97
C THR A 132 5.53 6.26 -8.62
N MET A 133 5.69 6.74 -7.39
CA MET A 133 5.10 8.01 -6.95
C MET A 133 5.78 9.23 -7.58
N ARG A 134 7.08 9.16 -7.88
CA ARG A 134 7.82 10.25 -8.55
C ARG A 134 7.48 10.39 -10.04
N THR A 135 7.34 9.27 -10.74
CA THR A 135 7.25 9.25 -12.20
C THR A 135 5.83 9.02 -12.72
N GLY A 136 4.92 8.56 -11.87
CA GLY A 136 3.59 8.10 -12.29
C GLY A 136 3.64 6.84 -13.16
N ARG A 137 4.72 6.07 -13.08
CA ARG A 137 4.89 4.82 -13.83
C ARG A 137 5.02 3.63 -12.90
N GLU A 138 4.36 2.54 -13.23
CA GLU A 138 4.43 1.29 -12.47
C GLU A 138 5.89 0.85 -12.32
N MET A 139 6.36 0.65 -11.07
CA MET A 139 7.76 0.36 -10.72
C MET A 139 8.77 1.37 -11.29
N GLY A 140 8.37 2.63 -11.46
CA GLY A 140 9.20 3.73 -11.97
C GLY A 140 9.39 3.77 -13.50
N LYS A 141 9.12 2.69 -14.22
CA LYS A 141 9.43 2.55 -15.65
C LYS A 141 8.37 1.83 -16.50
N GLY A 142 7.39 1.22 -15.87
CA GLY A 142 6.31 0.50 -16.54
C GLY A 142 5.28 1.43 -17.20
N ARG A 143 4.06 0.94 -17.38
CA ARG A 143 2.97 1.75 -17.92
C ARG A 143 2.65 2.93 -17.00
N MET A 144 2.09 3.99 -17.59
CA MET A 144 1.58 5.14 -16.83
C MET A 144 0.43 4.72 -15.93
N LEU A 145 0.38 5.29 -14.73
CA LEU A 145 -0.77 5.20 -13.85
C LEU A 145 -1.92 6.00 -14.47
N LEU A 146 -3.08 5.37 -14.57
CA LEU A 146 -4.24 5.98 -15.17
C LEU A 146 -5.04 6.79 -14.13
N PRO A 147 -5.80 7.80 -14.58
CA PRO A 147 -6.77 8.47 -13.72
C PRO A 147 -7.76 7.47 -13.09
N PRO A 148 -8.29 7.73 -11.90
CA PRO A 148 -8.14 8.97 -11.15
C PRO A 148 -6.96 9.01 -10.18
N MET A 149 -5.98 8.09 -10.28
CA MET A 149 -4.84 8.05 -9.35
C MET A 149 -4.11 9.41 -9.31
N PRO A 150 -4.11 10.14 -8.17
CA PRO A 150 -3.58 11.48 -8.09
C PRO A 150 -2.07 11.50 -7.80
N TRP A 151 -1.29 10.66 -8.50
CA TRP A 151 0.15 10.55 -8.32
C TRP A 151 0.90 11.90 -8.45
N PRO A 152 0.44 12.90 -9.26
CA PRO A 152 1.11 14.20 -9.30
C PRO A 152 1.11 14.93 -7.96
N SER A 153 0.15 14.64 -7.08
CA SER A 153 0.14 15.18 -5.71
C SER A 153 1.15 14.45 -4.82
N TYR A 154 1.29 13.15 -4.99
CA TYR A 154 2.16 12.32 -4.14
C TYR A 154 3.64 12.44 -4.50
N GLN A 155 3.99 12.90 -5.70
CA GLN A 155 5.38 13.16 -6.08
C GLN A 155 6.07 14.23 -5.21
N HIS A 156 5.31 15.03 -4.46
CA HIS A 156 5.84 16.07 -3.56
C HIS A 156 6.12 15.58 -2.14
N LEU A 157 5.71 14.36 -1.78
CA LEU A 157 6.05 13.77 -0.50
C LEU A 157 7.56 13.55 -0.40
N THR A 158 8.11 13.66 0.80
CA THR A 158 9.53 13.34 1.03
C THR A 158 9.78 11.83 0.86
N ASP A 159 11.03 11.46 0.64
CA ASP A 159 11.38 10.03 0.55
C ASP A 159 11.08 9.30 1.85
N GLU A 160 11.29 9.92 3.01
CA GLU A 160 10.98 9.32 4.31
C GLU A 160 9.46 9.12 4.52
N GLU A 161 8.62 9.98 3.96
CA GLU A 161 7.17 9.78 3.97
C GLU A 161 6.77 8.62 3.05
N LEU A 162 7.30 8.56 1.83
CA LEU A 162 7.04 7.46 0.92
C LEU A 162 7.54 6.11 1.45
N LYS A 163 8.73 6.09 2.07
CA LYS A 163 9.25 4.91 2.77
C LYS A 163 8.34 4.47 3.92
N SER A 164 7.82 5.43 4.69
CA SER A 164 6.88 5.13 5.78
C SER A 164 5.57 4.55 5.24
N MET A 165 5.02 5.11 4.16
CA MET A 165 3.84 4.56 3.49
C MET A 165 4.08 3.12 3.02
N TYR A 166 5.21 2.87 2.36
CA TYR A 166 5.59 1.53 1.92
C TYR A 166 5.71 0.55 3.10
N ALA A 167 6.39 0.94 4.18
CA ALA A 167 6.52 0.10 5.39
C ALA A 167 5.15 -0.29 5.97
N TYR A 168 4.20 0.65 6.01
CA TYR A 168 2.82 0.34 6.44
C TYR A 168 2.13 -0.62 5.48
N LEU A 169 2.21 -0.41 4.16
CA LEU A 169 1.60 -1.29 3.16
C LEU A 169 2.15 -2.73 3.23
N MET A 170 3.44 -2.86 3.58
CA MET A 170 4.07 -4.18 3.80
C MET A 170 3.66 -4.83 5.12
N SER A 171 3.14 -4.07 6.09
CA SER A 171 2.76 -4.55 7.43
C SER A 171 1.29 -4.97 7.57
N ILE A 172 0.42 -4.59 6.62
CA ILE A 172 -1.02 -4.91 6.70
C ILE A 172 -1.32 -6.34 6.26
N GLN A 173 -2.54 -6.78 6.55
CA GLN A 173 -3.01 -8.11 6.15
C GLN A 173 -2.85 -8.35 4.64
N VAL A 174 -2.21 -9.44 4.29
CA VAL A 174 -2.06 -9.89 2.90
C VAL A 174 -3.39 -10.36 2.36
N ILE A 175 -3.78 -9.84 1.19
CA ILE A 175 -5.01 -10.25 0.51
C ILE A 175 -4.64 -10.62 -0.93
N LYS A 176 -4.85 -11.87 -1.31
CA LYS A 176 -4.69 -12.31 -2.70
C LYS A 176 -5.90 -11.86 -3.51
N ASN A 177 -5.68 -10.91 -4.44
CA ASN A 177 -6.75 -10.34 -5.26
C ASN A 177 -6.17 -9.87 -6.60
N LYS A 178 -6.45 -10.60 -7.67
CA LYS A 178 -5.91 -10.33 -9.01
C LYS A 178 -6.73 -9.23 -9.70
N ILE A 179 -6.12 -8.07 -9.87
CA ILE A 179 -6.77 -6.93 -10.52
C ILE A 179 -6.79 -7.13 -12.05
N PRO A 180 -7.92 -6.86 -12.73
CA PRO A 180 -7.97 -6.86 -14.19
C PRO A 180 -7.01 -5.83 -14.81
N ASP A 181 -6.58 -6.10 -16.04
CA ASP A 181 -5.85 -5.09 -16.81
C ASP A 181 -6.80 -3.95 -17.21
N PRO A 182 -6.30 -2.71 -17.35
CA PRO A 182 -7.09 -1.60 -17.85
C PRO A 182 -7.67 -1.88 -19.22
N VAL A 183 -8.88 -1.42 -19.47
CA VAL A 183 -9.55 -1.51 -20.76
C VAL A 183 -9.27 -0.23 -21.56
N ALA A 184 -8.77 -0.36 -22.77
CA ALA A 184 -8.55 0.78 -23.66
C ALA A 184 -9.85 1.52 -24.00
N PRO A 185 -9.81 2.82 -24.33
CA PRO A 185 -10.98 3.55 -24.79
C PRO A 185 -11.62 2.88 -26.01
N SER A 186 -12.95 2.84 -26.06
CA SER A 186 -13.66 2.46 -27.29
C SER A 186 -13.33 3.47 -28.39
N ALA A 187 -13.22 3.02 -29.63
CA ALA A 187 -13.16 3.95 -30.76
C ALA A 187 -14.40 4.87 -30.72
N PRO A 188 -14.26 6.19 -31.03
CA PRO A 188 -15.41 7.07 -31.11
C PRO A 188 -16.44 6.49 -32.09
N GLU A 189 -17.71 6.42 -31.67
CA GLU A 189 -18.76 6.12 -32.65
C GLU A 189 -18.73 7.18 -33.74
N PRO A 190 -18.80 6.79 -35.03
CA PRO A 190 -18.88 7.78 -36.11
C PRO A 190 -20.09 8.68 -35.85
N ALA A 191 -19.88 10.00 -35.96
CA ALA A 191 -20.93 10.97 -35.79
C ALA A 191 -22.17 10.57 -36.65
N LYS A 192 -23.30 10.33 -36.03
CA LYS A 192 -24.56 10.18 -36.74
C LYS A 192 -24.90 11.52 -37.35
N ASN A 193 -24.69 11.62 -38.68
CA ASN A 193 -25.14 12.75 -39.48
C ASN A 193 -26.67 12.84 -39.51
#